data_a1791629845503387e730f034e0ef550
#
_entry.id   a1791629845503387e730f034e0ef550
#
_cell.length_a   1.000
_cell.length_b   1.000
_cell.length_c   1.000
_cell.angle_alpha   90.00
_cell.angle_beta   90.00
_cell.angle_gamma   90.00
#
_symmetry.space_group_name_H-M   'P 1'
#
loop_
_entity.id
_entity.type
_entity.pdbx_description
1 polymer ?
#
loop_
_entity_poly.entity_id
_entity_poly.type
_entity_poly.pdbx_seq_one_letter_code
_entity_poly.pdbx_strand_id
1 'polypeptide(L)'
;MLNASISRDFLNSLAHDSQILKLFDLIPGVAFYIKDREGRFIALNQKTCEYCGVAQEADALGKTDYDFFPSSSADSYRVDDFSVMESGQPILNRIESEPQQGSSDRLVVTNKIPLRNIEGKVIGIAGFSRHVDRLSGRAGTADDFAKTIDHLKKKFNEHLSTAELAKMSGMSVSQFERRFRRAFSSSPRQYLLRLRVDAASRLLTFTSRPIAQISLECGFHDHAHFTRSFKKMMNMTPLNFRKRQKGE
;
A
#
# COMPACT_ATOMS: atom_id res chain seq x y z
N MET A 1 21.24 13.11 -26.27
CA MET A 1 20.58 11.96 -26.94
C MET A 1 21.44 10.70 -26.92
N LEU A 2 22.75 10.78 -27.08
CA LEU A 2 23.67 9.61 -27.09
C LEU A 2 23.63 8.76 -25.81
N ASN A 3 23.56 9.39 -24.64
CA ASN A 3 23.55 8.69 -23.33
C ASN A 3 22.27 7.87 -23.06
N ALA A 4 21.13 8.28 -23.61
CA ALA A 4 19.87 7.56 -23.44
C ALA A 4 19.79 6.28 -24.30
N SER A 5 20.48 6.27 -25.45
CA SER A 5 20.60 5.10 -26.32
C SER A 5 21.48 4.04 -25.67
N ILE A 6 22.67 4.42 -25.20
CA ILE A 6 23.62 3.49 -24.54
C ILE A 6 22.96 2.79 -23.34
N SER A 7 22.23 3.55 -22.50
CA SER A 7 21.53 2.99 -21.33
C SER A 7 20.45 1.99 -21.77
N ARG A 8 19.68 2.32 -22.79
CA ARG A 8 18.62 1.44 -23.30
C ARG A 8 19.18 0.16 -23.91
N ASP A 9 20.25 0.28 -24.72
CA ASP A 9 20.89 -0.86 -25.37
C ASP A 9 21.50 -1.81 -24.34
N PHE A 10 22.13 -1.26 -23.28
CA PHE A 10 22.66 -2.05 -22.17
C PHE A 10 21.52 -2.79 -21.42
N LEU A 11 20.44 -2.10 -21.07
CA LEU A 11 19.32 -2.72 -20.36
C LEU A 11 18.63 -3.80 -21.19
N ASN A 12 18.51 -3.59 -22.51
CA ASN A 12 17.95 -4.58 -23.42
C ASN A 12 18.87 -5.81 -23.63
N SER A 13 20.17 -5.68 -23.35
CA SER A 13 21.12 -6.79 -23.44
C SER A 13 21.17 -7.66 -22.18
N LEU A 14 20.50 -7.24 -21.09
CA LEU A 14 20.41 -8.05 -19.88
C LEU A 14 19.60 -9.32 -20.14
N ALA A 15 20.03 -10.43 -19.56
CA ALA A 15 19.27 -11.67 -19.61
C ALA A 15 17.90 -11.48 -18.94
N HIS A 16 16.88 -12.23 -19.41
CA HIS A 16 15.51 -12.12 -18.88
C HIS A 16 15.41 -12.46 -17.39
N ASP A 17 16.26 -13.33 -16.88
CA ASP A 17 16.44 -13.66 -15.46
C ASP A 17 17.41 -12.70 -14.77
N SER A 18 17.42 -11.45 -15.18
CA SER A 18 18.40 -10.46 -14.74
C SER A 18 18.57 -10.49 -13.23
N GLN A 19 19.82 -10.60 -12.80
CA GLN A 19 20.19 -10.65 -11.38
C GLN A 19 19.88 -9.34 -10.62
N ILE A 20 19.36 -8.31 -11.33
CA ILE A 20 18.96 -7.03 -10.71
C ILE A 20 17.92 -7.27 -9.62
N LEU A 21 16.95 -8.17 -9.82
CA LEU A 21 15.94 -8.48 -8.81
C LEU A 21 16.55 -9.13 -7.56
N LYS A 22 17.65 -9.88 -7.71
CA LYS A 22 18.36 -10.48 -6.57
C LYS A 22 19.02 -9.46 -5.64
N LEU A 23 19.19 -8.20 -6.09
CA LEU A 23 19.66 -7.12 -5.23
C LEU A 23 18.71 -6.88 -4.04
N PHE A 24 17.43 -7.17 -4.19
CA PHE A 24 16.45 -7.02 -3.10
C PHE A 24 16.66 -8.05 -1.98
N ASP A 25 17.27 -9.21 -2.25
CA ASP A 25 17.64 -10.18 -1.21
C ASP A 25 18.81 -9.68 -0.35
N LEU A 26 19.64 -8.80 -0.93
CA LEU A 26 20.79 -8.21 -0.22
C LEU A 26 20.40 -7.04 0.69
N ILE A 27 19.14 -6.57 0.63
CA ILE A 27 18.63 -5.48 1.47
C ILE A 27 17.88 -6.07 2.66
N PRO A 28 18.46 -6.06 3.85
CA PRO A 28 17.85 -6.72 5.01
C PRO A 28 16.46 -6.17 5.35
N GLY A 29 15.48 -7.07 5.50
CA GLY A 29 14.13 -6.75 5.92
C GLY A 29 13.29 -5.99 4.89
N VAL A 30 13.69 -5.99 3.63
CA VAL A 30 12.87 -5.52 2.51
C VAL A 30 12.21 -6.72 1.85
N ALA A 31 10.89 -6.75 1.83
CA ALA A 31 10.10 -7.66 1.00
C ALA A 31 9.87 -7.01 -0.36
N PHE A 32 10.14 -7.73 -1.45
CA PHE A 32 9.95 -7.28 -2.83
C PHE A 32 9.13 -8.30 -3.61
N TYR A 33 8.25 -7.81 -4.48
CA TYR A 33 7.43 -8.66 -5.35
C TYR A 33 7.02 -7.96 -6.64
N ILE A 34 6.74 -8.77 -7.65
CA ILE A 34 6.09 -8.38 -8.90
C ILE A 34 4.82 -9.22 -9.03
N LYS A 35 3.72 -8.59 -9.45
CA LYS A 35 2.45 -9.26 -9.77
C LYS A 35 1.93 -8.81 -11.13
N ASP A 36 1.25 -9.74 -11.80
CA ASP A 36 0.52 -9.44 -13.05
C ASP A 36 -0.85 -8.78 -12.77
N ARG A 37 -1.62 -8.56 -13.83
CA ARG A 37 -2.95 -7.94 -13.73
C ARG A 37 -3.97 -8.80 -12.96
N GLU A 38 -3.82 -10.09 -12.97
CA GLU A 38 -4.65 -11.06 -12.26
C GLU A 38 -4.27 -11.14 -10.77
N GLY A 39 -3.14 -10.54 -10.37
CA GLY A 39 -2.63 -10.55 -8.99
C GLY A 39 -1.76 -11.74 -8.68
N ARG A 40 -1.32 -12.49 -9.70
CA ARG A 40 -0.42 -13.63 -9.54
C ARG A 40 1.01 -13.16 -9.35
N PHE A 41 1.71 -13.75 -8.41
CA PHE A 41 3.14 -13.50 -8.20
C PHE A 41 3.95 -13.95 -9.43
N ILE A 42 4.74 -13.03 -9.97
CA ILE A 42 5.64 -13.24 -11.12
C ILE A 42 7.10 -13.28 -10.66
N ALA A 43 7.44 -12.53 -9.62
CA ALA A 43 8.74 -12.56 -8.97
C ALA A 43 8.59 -12.11 -7.51
N LEU A 44 9.38 -12.68 -6.63
CA LEU A 44 9.44 -12.29 -5.22
C LEU A 44 10.80 -12.64 -4.61
N ASN A 45 11.23 -11.85 -3.66
CA ASN A 45 12.47 -12.12 -2.94
C ASN A 45 12.24 -13.02 -1.71
N GLN A 46 13.33 -13.47 -1.08
CA GLN A 46 13.28 -14.36 0.08
C GLN A 46 12.44 -13.80 1.23
N LYS A 47 12.46 -12.47 1.47
CA LYS A 47 11.63 -11.87 2.52
C LYS A 47 10.14 -11.94 2.22
N THR A 48 9.74 -11.86 0.97
CA THR A 48 8.34 -12.07 0.58
C THR A 48 7.95 -13.55 0.68
N CYS A 49 8.87 -14.48 0.37
CA CYS A 49 8.66 -15.91 0.62
C CYS A 49 8.36 -16.19 2.10
N GLU A 50 9.12 -15.58 3.02
CA GLU A 50 8.86 -15.67 4.46
C GLU A 50 7.45 -15.20 4.84
N TYR A 51 6.98 -14.08 4.27
CA TYR A 51 5.63 -13.57 4.49
C TYR A 51 4.55 -14.52 3.96
N CYS A 52 4.79 -15.13 2.80
CA CYS A 52 3.89 -16.13 2.22
C CYS A 52 3.96 -17.49 2.93
N GLY A 53 4.95 -17.71 3.81
CA GLY A 53 5.15 -19.00 4.48
C GLY A 53 5.65 -20.10 3.55
N VAL A 54 6.37 -19.73 2.47
CA VAL A 54 6.95 -20.67 1.50
C VAL A 54 8.48 -20.70 1.61
N ALA A 55 9.08 -21.81 1.21
CA ALA A 55 10.53 -22.00 1.32
C ALA A 55 11.30 -21.25 0.22
N GLN A 56 10.75 -21.19 -0.97
CA GLN A 56 11.40 -20.64 -2.15
C GLN A 56 10.41 -19.94 -3.08
N GLU A 57 10.91 -19.05 -3.95
CA GLU A 57 10.14 -18.29 -4.92
C GLU A 57 9.21 -19.17 -5.77
N ALA A 58 9.73 -20.30 -6.27
CA ALA A 58 8.97 -21.22 -7.14
C ALA A 58 7.66 -21.71 -6.53
N ASP A 59 7.57 -21.79 -5.20
CA ASP A 59 6.38 -22.25 -4.48
C ASP A 59 5.25 -21.20 -4.50
N ALA A 60 5.56 -19.93 -4.81
CA ALA A 60 4.61 -18.83 -4.85
C ALA A 60 4.28 -18.36 -6.28
N LEU A 61 5.11 -18.66 -7.26
CA LEU A 61 4.88 -18.22 -8.64
C LEU A 61 3.51 -18.68 -9.16
N GLY A 62 2.79 -17.77 -9.81
CA GLY A 62 1.46 -18.00 -10.36
C GLY A 62 0.31 -18.03 -9.36
N LYS A 63 0.59 -18.05 -8.05
CA LYS A 63 -0.39 -17.94 -6.97
C LYS A 63 -0.69 -16.47 -6.65
N THR A 64 -1.75 -16.22 -5.90
CA THR A 64 -2.24 -14.90 -5.51
C THR A 64 -2.13 -14.69 -4.00
N ASP A 65 -2.42 -13.50 -3.51
CA ASP A 65 -2.47 -13.22 -2.08
C ASP A 65 -3.47 -14.11 -1.33
N TYR A 66 -4.55 -14.54 -1.98
CA TYR A 66 -5.58 -15.41 -1.38
C TYR A 66 -5.08 -16.80 -1.04
N ASP A 67 -4.00 -17.25 -1.69
CA ASP A 67 -3.38 -18.54 -1.40
C ASP A 67 -2.53 -18.53 -0.11
N PHE A 68 -2.16 -17.34 0.39
CA PHE A 68 -1.21 -17.18 1.48
C PHE A 68 -1.74 -16.41 2.69
N PHE A 69 -2.67 -15.47 2.47
CA PHE A 69 -3.12 -14.53 3.50
C PHE A 69 -4.63 -14.67 3.76
N PRO A 70 -5.10 -14.31 4.98
CA PRO A 70 -6.51 -14.21 5.26
C PRO A 70 -7.23 -13.31 4.24
N SER A 71 -8.46 -13.68 3.83
CA SER A 71 -9.22 -12.95 2.80
C SER A 71 -9.29 -11.44 3.04
N SER A 72 -9.46 -11.00 4.29
CA SER A 72 -9.51 -9.57 4.63
C SER A 72 -8.21 -8.80 4.29
N SER A 73 -7.06 -9.47 4.42
CA SER A 73 -5.76 -8.91 4.04
C SER A 73 -5.56 -8.97 2.53
N ALA A 74 -5.85 -10.12 1.91
CA ALA A 74 -5.77 -10.32 0.47
C ALA A 74 -6.67 -9.34 -0.29
N ASP A 75 -7.92 -9.11 0.17
CA ASP A 75 -8.82 -8.09 -0.36
C ASP A 75 -8.18 -6.70 -0.35
N SER A 76 -7.52 -6.34 0.75
CA SER A 76 -6.85 -5.05 0.89
C SER A 76 -5.70 -4.90 -0.12
N TYR A 77 -4.87 -5.94 -0.25
CA TYR A 77 -3.75 -5.95 -1.20
C TYR A 77 -4.25 -5.86 -2.64
N ARG A 78 -5.31 -6.62 -2.97
CA ARG A 78 -5.92 -6.62 -4.30
C ARG A 78 -6.51 -5.28 -4.69
N VAL A 79 -7.20 -4.59 -3.77
CA VAL A 79 -7.75 -3.24 -3.99
C VAL A 79 -6.64 -2.26 -4.33
N ASP A 80 -5.52 -2.32 -3.61
CA ASP A 80 -4.37 -1.46 -3.87
C ASP A 80 -3.70 -1.75 -5.21
N ASP A 81 -3.45 -3.03 -5.49
CA ASP A 81 -2.85 -3.47 -6.74
C ASP A 81 -3.70 -3.02 -7.92
N PHE A 82 -5.02 -3.23 -7.83
CA PHE A 82 -5.97 -2.76 -8.83
C PHE A 82 -5.94 -1.24 -8.99
N SER A 83 -5.92 -0.48 -7.88
CA SER A 83 -5.84 0.98 -7.93
C SER A 83 -4.60 1.48 -8.67
N VAL A 84 -3.44 0.87 -8.42
CA VAL A 84 -2.19 1.19 -9.13
C VAL A 84 -2.28 0.86 -10.61
N MET A 85 -2.83 -0.31 -10.95
CA MET A 85 -2.95 -0.75 -12.34
C MET A 85 -3.91 0.11 -13.15
N GLU A 86 -5.06 0.49 -12.57
CA GLU A 86 -6.08 1.25 -13.28
C GLU A 86 -5.78 2.75 -13.35
N SER A 87 -5.23 3.32 -12.28
CA SER A 87 -4.84 4.73 -12.29
C SER A 87 -3.53 5.00 -13.02
N GLY A 88 -2.68 3.98 -13.13
CA GLY A 88 -1.30 4.12 -13.60
C GLY A 88 -0.43 5.01 -12.70
N GLN A 89 -0.88 5.27 -11.46
CA GLN A 89 -0.19 6.09 -10.46
C GLN A 89 0.36 5.22 -9.33
N PRO A 90 1.54 5.52 -8.79
CA PRO A 90 2.11 4.75 -7.70
C PRO A 90 1.36 4.98 -6.38
N ILE A 91 1.35 3.97 -5.52
CA ILE A 91 1.07 4.10 -4.09
C ILE A 91 2.42 4.21 -3.38
N LEU A 92 2.62 5.32 -2.66
CA LEU A 92 3.88 5.57 -1.95
C LEU A 92 3.64 5.72 -0.45
N ASN A 93 4.56 5.16 0.34
CA ASN A 93 4.60 5.27 1.79
C ASN A 93 3.29 4.83 2.48
N ARG A 94 2.68 3.76 1.98
CA ARG A 94 1.52 3.16 2.61
C ARG A 94 1.93 2.39 3.85
N ILE A 95 1.24 2.67 4.96
CA ILE A 95 1.49 1.97 6.22
C ILE A 95 0.47 0.86 6.37
N GLU A 96 0.98 -0.34 6.51
CA GLU A 96 0.18 -1.56 6.67
C GLU A 96 0.68 -2.36 7.87
N SER A 97 -0.15 -3.28 8.36
CA SER A 97 0.36 -4.33 9.24
C SER A 97 1.29 -5.24 8.45
N GLU A 98 2.35 -5.71 9.08
CA GLU A 98 3.27 -6.66 8.45
C GLU A 98 2.47 -7.86 7.93
N PRO A 99 2.66 -8.25 6.65
CA PRO A 99 2.00 -9.43 6.10
C PRO A 99 2.43 -10.68 6.87
N GLN A 100 1.47 -11.40 7.44
CA GLN A 100 1.70 -12.67 8.12
C GLN A 100 0.46 -13.53 7.99
N GLN A 101 0.60 -14.84 8.20
CA GLN A 101 -0.52 -15.79 8.29
C GLN A 101 -1.41 -15.55 9.54
N GLY A 102 -0.95 -14.73 10.50
CA GLY A 102 -1.68 -14.26 11.69
C GLY A 102 -1.67 -12.75 11.82
N SER A 103 -2.19 -12.20 12.94
CA SER A 103 -2.13 -10.77 13.22
C SER A 103 -0.73 -10.35 13.65
N SER A 104 -0.17 -9.29 13.05
CA SER A 104 1.08 -8.67 13.49
C SER A 104 0.82 -7.24 13.95
N ASP A 105 1.37 -6.88 15.11
CA ASP A 105 1.36 -5.50 15.61
C ASP A 105 2.46 -4.64 14.93
N ARG A 106 3.36 -5.30 14.18
CA ARG A 106 4.43 -4.60 13.47
C ARG A 106 3.88 -3.90 12.24
N LEU A 107 4.43 -2.72 11.96
CA LEU A 107 4.06 -1.92 10.81
C LEU A 107 5.14 -1.95 9.74
N VAL A 108 4.69 -2.01 8.50
CA VAL A 108 5.53 -1.87 7.31
C VAL A 108 5.11 -0.67 6.49
N VAL A 109 6.06 -0.07 5.79
CA VAL A 109 5.82 0.92 4.75
C VAL A 109 5.93 0.22 3.41
N THR A 110 4.82 0.23 2.67
CA THR A 110 4.70 -0.39 1.34
C THR A 110 4.68 0.69 0.26
N ASN A 111 5.38 0.42 -0.81
CA ASN A 111 5.35 1.20 -2.05
C ASN A 111 5.02 0.28 -3.20
N LYS A 112 4.15 0.74 -4.10
CA LYS A 112 3.73 -0.01 -5.28
C LYS A 112 3.79 0.90 -6.50
N ILE A 113 4.35 0.42 -7.60
CA ILE A 113 4.40 1.15 -8.86
C ILE A 113 3.76 0.33 -9.98
N PRO A 114 3.15 0.97 -10.99
CA PRO A 114 2.68 0.26 -12.17
C PRO A 114 3.85 -0.18 -13.04
N LEU A 115 3.83 -1.41 -13.50
CA LEU A 115 4.75 -1.91 -14.51
C LEU A 115 4.11 -1.78 -15.89
N ARG A 116 4.87 -1.27 -16.85
CA ARG A 116 4.42 -1.05 -18.21
C ARG A 116 5.24 -1.87 -19.20
N ASN A 117 4.55 -2.39 -20.22
CA ASN A 117 5.24 -2.99 -21.36
C ASN A 117 5.82 -1.92 -22.29
N ILE A 118 6.48 -2.36 -23.37
CA ILE A 118 7.11 -1.47 -24.36
C ILE A 118 6.14 -0.52 -25.06
N GLU A 119 4.85 -0.87 -25.08
CA GLU A 119 3.75 -0.05 -25.64
C GLU A 119 3.18 0.95 -24.62
N GLY A 120 3.71 0.98 -23.40
CA GLY A 120 3.24 1.84 -22.31
C GLY A 120 1.99 1.34 -21.57
N LYS A 121 1.44 0.18 -21.93
CA LYS A 121 0.28 -0.43 -21.29
C LYS A 121 0.70 -1.01 -19.92
N VAL A 122 -0.09 -0.73 -18.88
CA VAL A 122 0.13 -1.34 -17.56
C VAL A 122 -0.19 -2.83 -17.62
N ILE A 123 0.80 -3.66 -17.30
CA ILE A 123 0.73 -5.13 -17.33
C ILE A 123 0.80 -5.77 -15.95
N GLY A 124 1.05 -4.99 -14.91
CA GLY A 124 1.15 -5.48 -13.55
C GLY A 124 1.68 -4.39 -12.61
N ILE A 125 2.16 -4.81 -11.47
CA ILE A 125 2.78 -3.94 -10.46
C ILE A 125 4.10 -4.52 -9.98
N ALA A 126 4.99 -3.64 -9.51
CA ALA A 126 6.07 -4.00 -8.61
C ALA A 126 5.85 -3.31 -7.26
N GLY A 127 6.13 -4.01 -6.18
CA GLY A 127 6.00 -3.48 -4.84
C GLY A 127 7.17 -3.89 -3.95
N PHE A 128 7.43 -3.06 -2.94
CA PHE A 128 8.29 -3.45 -1.83
C PHE A 128 7.73 -2.94 -0.51
N SER A 129 7.99 -3.70 0.55
CA SER A 129 7.63 -3.36 1.92
C SER A 129 8.85 -3.46 2.83
N ARG A 130 8.92 -2.58 3.81
CA ARG A 130 9.98 -2.58 4.83
C ARG A 130 9.43 -2.16 6.18
N HIS A 131 10.02 -2.64 7.26
CA HIS A 131 9.63 -2.22 8.61
C HIS A 131 9.78 -0.71 8.82
N VAL A 132 8.82 -0.12 9.54
CA VAL A 132 8.84 1.31 9.89
C VAL A 132 10.05 1.65 10.76
N ASP A 133 10.47 0.76 11.64
CA ASP A 133 11.56 0.96 12.60
C ASP A 133 12.93 1.21 11.95
N ARG A 134 13.14 0.67 10.77
CA ARG A 134 14.41 0.83 10.03
C ARG A 134 14.54 2.14 9.28
N LEU A 135 13.46 2.97 9.22
CA LEU A 135 13.47 4.25 8.52
C LEU A 135 14.26 5.35 9.22
N SER A 136 14.51 5.23 10.52
CA SER A 136 15.01 6.35 11.32
C SER A 136 16.40 6.14 11.95
N GLY A 137 16.99 4.98 11.83
CA GLY A 137 18.32 4.71 12.43
C GLY A 137 18.40 4.93 13.96
N ARG A 138 17.27 5.16 14.63
CA ARG A 138 17.14 5.33 16.08
C ARG A 138 16.02 4.43 16.59
N ALA A 139 16.34 3.57 17.52
CA ALA A 139 15.36 2.84 18.31
C ALA A 139 14.37 3.83 18.93
N GLY A 140 13.06 3.61 18.83
CA GLY A 140 12.04 4.34 19.56
C GLY A 140 10.98 5.10 18.75
N THR A 141 11.05 5.16 17.39
CA THR A 141 10.11 6.02 16.63
C THR A 141 8.84 5.32 16.15
N ALA A 142 8.82 4.00 15.98
CA ALA A 142 7.61 3.29 15.56
C ALA A 142 6.79 2.82 16.76
N ASP A 143 7.43 2.33 17.80
CA ASP A 143 6.75 1.95 19.06
C ASP A 143 6.00 3.15 19.67
N ASP A 144 6.57 4.36 19.56
CA ASP A 144 5.93 5.60 20.02
C ASP A 144 4.58 5.86 19.32
N PHE A 145 4.37 5.33 18.11
CA PHE A 145 3.15 5.54 17.32
C PHE A 145 2.28 4.29 17.20
N ALA A 146 2.72 3.11 17.62
CA ALA A 146 1.98 1.86 17.44
C ALA A 146 0.54 1.96 18.00
N LYS A 147 0.40 2.45 19.23
CA LYS A 147 -0.91 2.67 19.85
C LYS A 147 -1.76 3.71 19.09
N THR A 148 -1.14 4.78 18.61
CA THR A 148 -1.82 5.83 17.85
C THR A 148 -2.27 5.34 16.48
N ILE A 149 -1.43 4.54 15.80
CA ILE A 149 -1.78 3.93 14.51
C ILE A 149 -2.90 2.89 14.68
N ASP A 150 -2.83 2.05 15.71
CA ASP A 150 -3.91 1.10 16.04
C ASP A 150 -5.23 1.83 16.34
N HIS A 151 -5.17 2.90 17.13
CA HIS A 151 -6.33 3.74 17.40
C HIS A 151 -6.90 4.37 16.13
N LEU A 152 -6.06 4.94 15.26
CA LEU A 152 -6.46 5.48 13.96
C LEU A 152 -7.12 4.42 13.08
N LYS A 153 -6.58 3.20 13.05
CA LYS A 153 -7.15 2.09 12.26
C LYS A 153 -8.50 1.61 12.80
N LYS A 154 -8.68 1.59 14.11
CA LYS A 154 -9.94 1.15 14.75
C LYS A 154 -11.05 2.22 14.70
N LYS A 155 -10.66 3.50 14.75
CA LYS A 155 -11.57 4.64 14.91
C LYS A 155 -11.55 5.62 13.72
N PHE A 156 -11.10 5.19 12.54
CA PHE A 156 -10.95 6.07 11.37
C PHE A 156 -12.25 6.77 10.96
N ASN A 157 -13.39 6.17 11.22
CA ASN A 157 -14.72 6.72 10.91
C ASN A 157 -15.21 7.76 11.93
N GLU A 158 -14.55 7.89 13.07
CA GLU A 158 -14.89 8.89 14.09
C GLU A 158 -14.15 10.21 13.85
N HIS A 159 -14.56 11.26 14.55
CA HIS A 159 -13.83 12.53 14.56
C HIS A 159 -12.61 12.39 15.48
N LEU A 160 -11.43 12.41 14.89
CA LEU A 160 -10.14 12.31 15.59
C LEU A 160 -9.34 13.60 15.37
N SER A 161 -9.07 14.33 16.44
CA SER A 161 -8.24 15.53 16.39
C SER A 161 -6.74 15.19 16.53
N THR A 162 -5.89 15.98 15.89
CA THR A 162 -4.44 15.86 16.05
C THR A 162 -4.00 16.06 17.51
N ALA A 163 -4.74 16.87 18.28
CA ALA A 163 -4.45 17.11 19.69
C ALA A 163 -4.67 15.86 20.56
N GLU A 164 -5.75 15.11 20.31
CA GLU A 164 -6.02 13.83 20.98
C GLU A 164 -4.92 12.80 20.68
N LEU A 165 -4.54 12.67 19.41
CA LEU A 165 -3.49 11.76 18.97
C LEU A 165 -2.12 12.13 19.59
N ALA A 166 -1.80 13.41 19.66
CA ALA A 166 -0.59 13.92 20.31
C ALA A 166 -0.58 13.60 21.81
N LYS A 167 -1.69 13.80 22.50
CA LYS A 167 -1.87 13.46 23.93
C LYS A 167 -1.67 11.97 24.18
N MET A 168 -2.22 11.11 23.32
CA MET A 168 -2.05 9.65 23.41
C MET A 168 -0.57 9.24 23.26
N SER A 169 0.21 10.00 22.50
CA SER A 169 1.64 9.75 22.27
C SER A 169 2.54 10.46 23.29
N GLY A 170 1.98 11.15 24.30
CA GLY A 170 2.76 11.92 25.28
C GLY A 170 3.54 13.09 24.69
N MET A 171 3.04 13.69 23.60
CA MET A 171 3.74 14.73 22.84
C MET A 171 2.91 16.01 22.74
N SER A 172 3.58 17.16 22.58
CA SER A 172 2.90 18.36 22.09
C SER A 172 2.44 18.16 20.64
N VAL A 173 1.42 18.90 20.20
CA VAL A 173 0.89 18.80 18.81
C VAL A 173 1.99 19.00 17.77
N SER A 174 2.84 20.02 17.94
CA SER A 174 3.92 20.32 17.02
C SER A 174 5.01 19.23 16.98
N GLN A 175 5.34 18.62 18.13
CA GLN A 175 6.26 17.49 18.20
C GLN A 175 5.68 16.26 17.51
N PHE A 176 4.39 15.97 17.79
CA PHE A 176 3.67 14.86 17.21
C PHE A 176 3.63 14.97 15.69
N GLU A 177 3.17 16.09 15.13
CA GLU A 177 3.10 16.29 13.67
C GLU A 177 4.45 16.17 12.99
N ARG A 178 5.50 16.78 13.56
CA ARG A 178 6.86 16.70 13.01
C ARG A 178 7.40 15.27 13.03
N ARG A 179 7.26 14.56 14.15
CA ARG A 179 7.74 13.17 14.29
C ARG A 179 6.91 12.22 13.43
N PHE A 180 5.58 12.40 13.40
CA PHE A 180 4.68 11.62 12.57
C PHE A 180 5.03 11.78 11.08
N ARG A 181 5.22 13.02 10.61
CA ARG A 181 5.65 13.29 9.23
C ARG A 181 7.01 12.64 8.91
N ARG A 182 7.93 12.69 9.85
CA ARG A 182 9.25 12.06 9.66
C ARG A 182 9.16 10.53 9.60
N ALA A 183 8.33 9.93 10.44
CA ALA A 183 8.15 8.48 10.48
C ALA A 183 7.35 7.95 9.28
N PHE A 184 6.30 8.69 8.86
CA PHE A 184 5.29 8.20 7.92
C PHE A 184 5.23 8.98 6.60
N SER A 185 6.09 9.96 6.38
CA SER A 185 6.11 10.83 5.18
C SER A 185 4.75 11.46 4.85
N SER A 186 3.87 11.56 5.83
CA SER A 186 2.52 12.15 5.71
C SER A 186 2.08 12.80 7.02
N SER A 187 1.15 13.77 6.96
CA SER A 187 0.56 14.30 8.19
C SER A 187 -0.46 13.33 8.79
N PRO A 188 -0.73 13.39 10.12
CA PRO A 188 -1.76 12.56 10.77
C PRO A 188 -3.12 12.67 10.07
N ARG A 189 -3.51 13.88 9.67
CA ARG A 189 -4.76 14.14 8.94
C ARG A 189 -4.79 13.46 7.56
N GLN A 190 -3.68 13.52 6.83
CA GLN A 190 -3.57 12.84 5.53
C GLN A 190 -3.61 11.32 5.70
N TYR A 191 -2.97 10.81 6.72
CA TYR A 191 -3.01 9.40 7.06
C TYR A 191 -4.43 8.92 7.38
N LEU A 192 -5.16 9.64 8.25
CA LEU A 192 -6.56 9.35 8.57
C LEU A 192 -7.45 9.39 7.32
N LEU A 193 -7.27 10.42 6.48
CA LEU A 193 -8.02 10.54 5.23
C LEU A 193 -7.78 9.34 4.31
N ARG A 194 -6.54 8.83 4.27
CA ARG A 194 -6.20 7.64 3.51
C ARG A 194 -6.90 6.40 4.04
N LEU A 195 -6.89 6.16 5.35
CA LEU A 195 -7.62 5.05 5.98
C LEU A 195 -9.11 5.05 5.58
N ARG A 196 -9.73 6.24 5.55
CA ARG A 196 -11.13 6.40 5.13
C ARG A 196 -11.35 6.04 3.66
N VAL A 197 -10.48 6.51 2.78
CA VAL A 197 -10.57 6.18 1.34
C VAL A 197 -10.33 4.68 1.12
N ASP A 198 -9.39 4.07 1.83
CA ASP A 198 -9.10 2.64 1.74
C ASP A 198 -10.29 1.79 2.21
N ALA A 199 -10.93 2.17 3.31
CA ALA A 199 -12.15 1.51 3.78
C ALA A 199 -13.29 1.66 2.76
N ALA A 200 -13.46 2.85 2.19
CA ALA A 200 -14.45 3.10 1.15
C ALA A 200 -14.17 2.26 -0.11
N SER A 201 -12.91 2.14 -0.53
CA SER A 201 -12.53 1.33 -1.69
C SER A 201 -12.94 -0.13 -1.52
N ARG A 202 -12.69 -0.72 -0.34
CA ARG A 202 -13.14 -2.08 -0.02
C ARG A 202 -14.66 -2.22 -0.09
N LEU A 203 -15.41 -1.30 0.54
CA LEU A 203 -16.87 -1.33 0.49
C LEU A 203 -17.43 -1.15 -0.93
N LEU A 204 -16.78 -0.32 -1.76
CA LEU A 204 -17.14 -0.15 -3.18
C LEU A 204 -16.89 -1.42 -3.99
N THR A 205 -15.83 -2.16 -3.69
CA THR A 205 -15.47 -3.42 -4.38
C THR A 205 -16.39 -4.57 -3.99
N PHE A 206 -16.58 -4.77 -2.67
CA PHE A 206 -17.18 -6.00 -2.15
C PHE A 206 -18.66 -5.87 -1.78
N THR A 207 -19.26 -4.66 -1.94
CA THR A 207 -20.68 -4.44 -1.60
C THR A 207 -21.42 -3.66 -2.68
N SER A 208 -22.76 -3.77 -2.64
CA SER A 208 -23.65 -2.95 -3.48
C SER A 208 -24.25 -1.74 -2.73
N ARG A 209 -23.74 -1.40 -1.54
CA ARG A 209 -24.24 -0.29 -0.71
C ARG A 209 -24.22 1.03 -1.48
N PRO A 210 -25.19 1.92 -1.28
CA PRO A 210 -25.19 3.27 -1.87
C PRO A 210 -23.89 4.03 -1.55
N ILE A 211 -23.34 4.74 -2.53
CA ILE A 211 -22.08 5.49 -2.36
C ILE A 211 -22.18 6.53 -1.24
N ALA A 212 -23.36 7.16 -1.09
CA ALA A 212 -23.61 8.10 0.00
C ALA A 212 -23.50 7.44 1.38
N GLN A 213 -24.04 6.22 1.53
CA GLN A 213 -23.96 5.45 2.77
C GLN A 213 -22.49 5.08 3.07
N ILE A 214 -21.74 4.60 2.07
CA ILE A 214 -20.31 4.29 2.21
C ILE A 214 -19.53 5.53 2.67
N SER A 215 -19.83 6.70 2.10
CA SER A 215 -19.20 7.96 2.51
C SER A 215 -19.35 8.22 4.01
N LEU A 216 -20.57 8.09 4.53
CA LEU A 216 -20.87 8.30 5.96
C LEU A 216 -20.21 7.24 6.85
N GLU A 217 -20.32 5.96 6.48
CA GLU A 217 -19.71 4.84 7.21
C GLU A 217 -18.18 4.98 7.32
N CYS A 218 -17.54 5.59 6.31
CA CYS A 218 -16.12 5.86 6.30
C CYS A 218 -15.72 7.19 6.96
N GLY A 219 -16.65 7.89 7.65
CA GLY A 219 -16.38 9.07 8.43
C GLY A 219 -16.24 10.36 7.63
N PHE A 220 -16.79 10.43 6.42
CA PHE A 220 -16.91 11.69 5.68
C PHE A 220 -18.20 12.39 6.03
N HIS A 221 -18.11 13.67 6.36
CA HIS A 221 -19.28 14.48 6.73
C HIS A 221 -20.12 14.90 5.52
N ASP A 222 -19.50 15.01 4.33
CA ASP A 222 -20.20 15.35 3.09
C ASP A 222 -19.70 14.55 1.89
N HIS A 223 -20.60 14.29 0.96
CA HIS A 223 -20.35 13.51 -0.25
C HIS A 223 -19.37 14.21 -1.22
N ALA A 224 -19.35 15.54 -1.24
CA ALA A 224 -18.46 16.29 -2.12
C ALA A 224 -16.99 16.17 -1.64
N HIS A 225 -16.76 16.28 -0.34
CA HIS A 225 -15.44 16.05 0.27
C HIS A 225 -14.98 14.61 0.04
N PHE A 226 -15.87 13.63 0.24
CA PHE A 226 -15.57 12.23 -0.08
C PHE A 226 -15.13 12.07 -1.54
N THR A 227 -15.97 12.51 -2.49
CA THR A 227 -15.70 12.34 -3.92
C THR A 227 -14.39 13.00 -4.34
N ARG A 228 -14.11 14.23 -3.86
CA ARG A 228 -12.83 14.93 -4.14
C ARG A 228 -11.64 14.18 -3.58
N SER A 229 -11.73 13.72 -2.32
CA SER A 229 -10.65 13.01 -1.65
C SER A 229 -10.37 11.65 -2.29
N PHE A 230 -11.43 10.92 -2.60
CA PHE A 230 -11.34 9.63 -3.29
C PHE A 230 -10.72 9.81 -4.68
N LYS A 231 -11.23 10.77 -5.49
CA LYS A 231 -10.68 11.05 -6.82
C LYS A 231 -9.21 11.47 -6.76
N LYS A 232 -8.81 12.27 -5.77
CA LYS A 232 -7.41 12.68 -5.59
C LYS A 232 -6.49 11.49 -5.31
N MET A 233 -6.95 10.50 -4.54
CA MET A 233 -6.13 9.35 -4.13
C MET A 233 -6.17 8.18 -5.11
N MET A 234 -7.34 7.93 -5.71
CA MET A 234 -7.59 6.79 -6.59
C MET A 234 -7.60 7.16 -8.08
N ASN A 235 -7.37 8.44 -8.40
CA ASN A 235 -7.40 9.04 -9.75
C ASN A 235 -8.70 8.82 -10.53
N MET A 236 -9.76 8.41 -9.85
CA MET A 236 -11.11 8.24 -10.41
C MET A 236 -12.18 8.43 -9.36
N THR A 237 -13.42 8.71 -9.80
CA THR A 237 -14.54 8.88 -8.88
C THR A 237 -14.94 7.55 -8.23
N PRO A 238 -15.59 7.57 -7.03
CA PRO A 238 -16.11 6.35 -6.39
C PRO A 238 -17.02 5.51 -7.30
N LEU A 239 -17.85 6.18 -8.11
CA LEU A 239 -18.75 5.51 -9.06
C LEU A 239 -17.96 4.77 -10.15
N ASN A 240 -17.00 5.46 -10.78
CA ASN A 240 -16.17 4.85 -11.82
C ASN A 240 -15.30 3.71 -11.26
N PHE A 241 -14.82 3.86 -10.03
CA PHE A 241 -14.07 2.81 -9.34
C PHE A 241 -14.94 1.56 -9.19
N ARG A 242 -16.17 1.71 -8.68
CA ARG A 242 -17.10 0.59 -8.52
C ARG A 242 -17.42 -0.12 -9.85
N LYS A 243 -17.74 0.65 -10.91
CA LYS A 243 -18.04 0.08 -12.23
C LYS A 243 -16.88 -0.79 -12.73
N ARG A 244 -15.67 -0.25 -12.70
CA ARG A 244 -14.46 -0.99 -13.13
C ARG A 244 -14.21 -2.26 -12.33
N GLN A 245 -14.45 -2.24 -11.01
CA GLN A 245 -14.30 -3.44 -10.18
C GLN A 245 -15.32 -4.53 -10.54
N LYS A 246 -16.49 -4.14 -11.02
CA LYS A 246 -17.57 -5.09 -11.43
C LYS A 246 -17.48 -5.50 -12.91
N GLY A 247 -16.51 -4.97 -13.66
CA GLY A 247 -16.38 -5.24 -15.09
C GLY A 247 -17.41 -4.53 -15.98
N GLU A 248 -17.96 -3.41 -15.46
CA GLU A 248 -18.95 -2.57 -16.16
C GLU A 248 -18.29 -1.37 -16.88
#